data_d708253ed63ef449554cc1085428f5b6
#
_entry.id   d708253ed63ef449554cc1085428f5b6
#
_cell.length_a   1.000
_cell.length_b   1.000
_cell.length_c   1.000
_cell.angle_alpha   90.00
_cell.angle_beta   90.00
_cell.angle_gamma   90.00
#
_symmetry.space_group_name_H-M   'P 1'
#
loop_
_entity.id
_entity.type
_entity.pdbx_description
1 polymer ?
#
loop_
_entity_poly.entity_id
_entity_poly.type
_entity_poly.pdbx_seq_one_letter_code
_entity_poly.pdbx_strand_id
1 'polypeptide(L)'
;MKMIRRACGLLGGLILFGSTAMAIETKPTLTLDLAKKMAAGCEAKAKQENWKMNIAVVNDGTNLIYFQHMDGAFLGSIYISQQKAITAANFPFPTRFIGELAFGKEGKPGDVPGIANVPGVITFAGGLPIMTGSKAQIGAIGVSGGTADQDEECAKAGLEAAADDLK
;
A
#
# COMPACT_ATOMS: atom_id res chain seq x y z
N MET A 1 26.80 -13.17 -83.37
CA MET A 1 25.62 -13.65 -82.63
C MET A 1 26.02 -13.79 -81.16
N LYS A 2 25.73 -12.78 -80.29
CA LYS A 2 26.10 -12.79 -78.88
C LYS A 2 24.87 -13.16 -78.06
N MET A 3 24.93 -14.30 -77.35
CA MET A 3 23.92 -14.74 -76.42
C MET A 3 24.07 -14.00 -75.09
N ILE A 4 23.05 -13.27 -74.65
CA ILE A 4 22.96 -12.62 -73.37
C ILE A 4 22.30 -13.57 -72.41
N ARG A 5 23.05 -14.03 -71.38
CA ARG A 5 22.52 -14.79 -70.25
C ARG A 5 21.94 -13.83 -69.22
N ARG A 6 20.65 -13.89 -69.00
CA ARG A 6 19.98 -13.17 -67.87
C ARG A 6 20.13 -14.04 -66.62
N ALA A 7 20.83 -13.51 -65.62
CA ALA A 7 20.87 -14.06 -64.27
C ALA A 7 19.62 -13.59 -63.51
N CYS A 8 18.80 -14.57 -63.11
CA CYS A 8 17.66 -14.31 -62.23
C CYS A 8 18.13 -14.42 -60.77
N GLY A 9 18.29 -13.28 -60.08
CA GLY A 9 18.61 -13.22 -58.70
C GLY A 9 17.36 -13.40 -57.85
N LEU A 10 17.26 -14.55 -57.11
CA LEU A 10 16.28 -14.72 -56.04
C LEU A 10 16.73 -13.93 -54.84
N LEU A 11 16.05 -12.84 -54.51
CA LEU A 11 16.12 -12.20 -53.20
C LEU A 11 15.25 -13.05 -52.21
N GLY A 12 15.90 -13.85 -51.39
CA GLY A 12 15.29 -14.52 -50.25
C GLY A 12 15.08 -13.49 -49.15
N GLY A 13 13.84 -13.02 -48.96
CA GLY A 13 13.50 -12.18 -47.83
C GLY A 13 13.50 -13.00 -46.55
N LEU A 14 14.44 -12.70 -45.65
CA LEU A 14 14.50 -13.24 -44.28
C LEU A 14 13.41 -12.58 -43.42
N ILE A 15 12.26 -13.26 -43.25
CA ILE A 15 11.22 -12.81 -42.33
C ILE A 15 11.70 -13.13 -40.90
N LEU A 16 12.20 -12.12 -40.22
CA LEU A 16 12.46 -12.17 -38.78
C LEU A 16 11.12 -12.19 -38.04
N PHE A 17 10.66 -13.36 -37.63
CA PHE A 17 9.61 -13.47 -36.63
C PHE A 17 10.15 -12.98 -35.29
N GLY A 18 9.91 -11.73 -34.98
CA GLY A 18 10.12 -11.19 -33.64
C GLY A 18 9.16 -11.89 -32.68
N SER A 19 9.69 -12.84 -31.88
CA SER A 19 8.97 -13.38 -30.74
C SER A 19 8.71 -12.22 -29.77
N THR A 20 7.48 -11.72 -29.73
CA THR A 20 7.04 -10.90 -28.60
C THR A 20 6.97 -11.80 -27.38
N ALA A 21 8.07 -11.84 -26.61
CA ALA A 21 8.04 -12.43 -25.29
C ALA A 21 6.98 -11.63 -24.49
N MET A 22 5.87 -12.26 -24.18
CA MET A 22 4.92 -11.76 -23.19
C MET A 22 5.67 -11.80 -21.87
N ALA A 23 6.23 -10.65 -21.47
CA ALA A 23 6.90 -10.52 -20.19
C ALA A 23 5.83 -10.65 -19.09
N ILE A 24 5.86 -11.73 -18.32
CA ILE A 24 5.12 -11.82 -17.07
C ILE A 24 5.80 -10.81 -16.14
N GLU A 25 5.09 -9.75 -15.81
CA GLU A 25 5.57 -8.75 -14.85
C GLU A 25 5.54 -9.36 -13.45
N THR A 26 6.69 -9.41 -12.77
CA THR A 26 6.75 -9.83 -11.37
C THR A 26 6.51 -8.63 -10.48
N LYS A 27 5.49 -8.72 -9.62
CA LYS A 27 5.16 -7.68 -8.65
C LYS A 27 5.59 -8.12 -7.25
N PRO A 28 6.28 -7.26 -6.46
CA PRO A 28 6.53 -7.55 -5.06
C PRO A 28 5.19 -7.65 -4.30
N THR A 29 5.08 -8.61 -3.39
CA THR A 29 3.87 -8.85 -2.63
C THR A 29 4.15 -8.82 -1.13
N LEU A 30 3.17 -8.36 -0.36
CA LEU A 30 3.22 -8.41 1.09
C LEU A 30 3.09 -9.86 1.58
N THR A 31 4.08 -10.32 2.35
CA THR A 31 4.04 -11.65 2.99
C THR A 31 3.39 -11.58 4.37
N LEU A 32 2.87 -12.72 4.85
CA LEU A 32 2.33 -12.81 6.20
C LEU A 32 3.39 -12.51 7.28
N ASP A 33 4.63 -12.94 7.08
CA ASP A 33 5.71 -12.71 8.04
C ASP A 33 6.08 -11.24 8.14
N LEU A 34 6.10 -10.52 7.01
CA LEU A 34 6.32 -9.09 6.98
C LEU A 34 5.17 -8.33 7.67
N ALA A 35 3.91 -8.74 7.43
CA ALA A 35 2.74 -8.17 8.09
C ALA A 35 2.79 -8.36 9.63
N LYS A 36 3.17 -9.56 10.09
CA LYS A 36 3.38 -9.85 11.53
C LYS A 36 4.50 -9.00 12.14
N LYS A 37 5.61 -8.84 11.42
CA LYS A 37 6.74 -8.01 11.87
C LYS A 37 6.32 -6.55 12.08
N MET A 38 5.55 -5.99 11.13
CA MET A 38 4.99 -4.64 11.26
C MET A 38 4.04 -4.54 12.46
N ALA A 39 3.13 -5.49 12.61
CA ALA A 39 2.20 -5.50 13.73
C ALA A 39 2.93 -5.59 15.09
N ALA A 40 3.98 -6.41 15.18
CA ALA A 40 4.81 -6.53 16.38
C ALA A 40 5.55 -5.22 16.71
N GLY A 41 6.03 -4.48 15.72
CA GLY A 41 6.66 -3.15 15.92
C GLY A 41 5.67 -2.13 16.49
N CYS A 42 4.46 -2.04 15.93
CA CYS A 42 3.39 -1.20 16.44
C CYS A 42 2.98 -1.65 17.87
N GLU A 43 2.82 -2.95 18.13
CA GLU A 43 2.48 -3.47 19.44
C GLU A 43 3.54 -3.12 20.50
N ALA A 44 4.83 -3.24 20.15
CA ALA A 44 5.93 -2.88 21.05
C ALA A 44 5.85 -1.39 21.44
N LYS A 45 5.64 -0.51 20.47
CA LYS A 45 5.43 0.93 20.71
C LYS A 45 4.20 1.17 21.55
N ALA A 46 3.08 0.54 21.25
CA ALA A 46 1.83 0.69 21.99
C ALA A 46 1.99 0.24 23.47
N LYS A 47 2.70 -0.87 23.72
CA LYS A 47 3.00 -1.33 25.08
C LYS A 47 3.87 -0.34 25.86
N GLN A 48 4.89 0.22 25.21
CA GLN A 48 5.78 1.24 25.81
C GLN A 48 5.00 2.47 26.26
N GLU A 49 4.04 2.92 25.46
CA GLU A 49 3.22 4.11 25.70
C GLU A 49 1.92 3.82 26.47
N ASN A 50 1.69 2.56 26.86
CA ASN A 50 0.46 2.09 27.49
C ASN A 50 -0.81 2.34 26.65
N TRP A 51 -0.69 2.29 25.33
CA TRP A 51 -1.83 2.36 24.40
C TRP A 51 -2.44 0.97 24.19
N LYS A 52 -3.72 0.91 23.81
CA LYS A 52 -4.47 -0.29 23.49
C LYS A 52 -4.99 -0.20 22.07
N MET A 53 -4.35 -0.91 21.14
CA MET A 53 -4.53 -0.74 19.71
C MET A 53 -5.15 -1.95 19.04
N ASN A 54 -5.89 -1.69 17.97
CA ASN A 54 -6.21 -2.64 16.92
C ASN A 54 -5.30 -2.34 15.72
N ILE A 55 -4.64 -3.37 15.21
CA ILE A 55 -3.63 -3.27 14.14
C ILE A 55 -4.07 -4.16 12.99
N ALA A 56 -4.29 -3.59 11.82
CA ALA A 56 -4.69 -4.30 10.62
C ALA A 56 -3.63 -4.08 9.53
N VAL A 57 -3.24 -5.15 8.84
CA VAL A 57 -2.33 -5.08 7.69
C VAL A 57 -3.01 -5.75 6.51
N VAL A 58 -3.18 -5.00 5.42
CA VAL A 58 -3.80 -5.46 4.17
C VAL A 58 -2.78 -5.46 3.03
N ASN A 59 -2.98 -6.33 2.03
CA ASN A 59 -2.19 -6.28 0.80
C ASN A 59 -2.68 -5.15 -0.13
N ASP A 60 -2.05 -4.98 -1.26
CA ASP A 60 -2.40 -4.00 -2.30
C ASP A 60 -3.77 -4.25 -2.97
N GLY A 61 -4.33 -5.46 -2.84
CA GLY A 61 -5.71 -5.79 -3.21
C GLY A 61 -6.71 -5.58 -2.07
N THR A 62 -6.32 -4.91 -0.98
CA THR A 62 -7.13 -4.64 0.22
C THR A 62 -7.58 -5.89 1.01
N ASN A 63 -7.00 -7.04 0.72
CA ASN A 63 -7.29 -8.26 1.49
C ASN A 63 -6.55 -8.21 2.82
N LEU A 64 -7.25 -8.55 3.90
CA LEU A 64 -6.66 -8.61 5.24
C LEU A 64 -5.65 -9.77 5.31
N ILE A 65 -4.37 -9.44 5.56
CA ILE A 65 -3.28 -10.40 5.72
C ILE A 65 -3.05 -10.71 7.19
N TYR A 66 -3.11 -9.69 8.06
CA TYR A 66 -2.93 -9.85 9.49
C TYR A 66 -3.79 -8.86 10.26
N PHE A 67 -4.33 -9.31 11.39
CA PHE A 67 -5.05 -8.47 12.32
C PHE A 67 -4.70 -8.84 13.75
N GLN A 68 -4.51 -7.83 14.59
CA GLN A 68 -4.24 -7.98 16.01
C GLN A 68 -5.14 -7.04 16.83
N HIS A 69 -5.86 -7.61 17.78
CA HIS A 69 -6.61 -6.90 18.80
C HIS A 69 -5.86 -6.98 20.12
N MET A 70 -5.36 -5.86 20.63
CA MET A 70 -4.73 -5.83 21.95
C MET A 70 -5.79 -5.83 23.04
N ASP A 71 -5.50 -6.50 24.15
CA ASP A 71 -6.40 -6.55 25.31
C ASP A 71 -6.74 -5.15 25.80
N GLY A 72 -8.03 -4.87 25.92
CA GLY A 72 -8.55 -3.55 26.33
C GLY A 72 -8.65 -2.50 25.24
N ALA A 73 -8.35 -2.82 23.99
CA ALA A 73 -8.61 -1.92 22.87
C ALA A 73 -10.13 -1.78 22.61
N PHE A 74 -10.56 -0.63 22.10
CA PHE A 74 -11.99 -0.40 21.83
C PHE A 74 -12.53 -1.34 20.76
N LEU A 75 -13.68 -1.95 20.97
CA LEU A 75 -14.33 -2.82 19.98
C LEU A 75 -14.65 -2.07 18.68
N GLY A 76 -15.11 -0.82 18.77
CA GLY A 76 -15.40 0.01 17.59
C GLY A 76 -14.16 0.29 16.73
N SER A 77 -12.96 0.30 17.33
CA SER A 77 -11.72 0.54 16.61
C SER A 77 -11.23 -0.68 15.80
N ILE A 78 -11.82 -1.86 15.98
CA ILE A 78 -11.57 -3.04 15.13
C ILE A 78 -11.89 -2.72 13.67
N TYR A 79 -13.10 -2.23 13.41
CA TYR A 79 -13.51 -1.85 12.06
C TYR A 79 -12.70 -0.65 11.54
N ILE A 80 -12.47 0.36 12.38
CA ILE A 80 -11.76 1.58 11.99
C ILE A 80 -10.33 1.27 11.56
N SER A 81 -9.60 0.39 12.28
CA SER A 81 -8.23 0.02 11.91
C SER A 81 -8.17 -0.64 10.53
N GLN A 82 -9.11 -1.54 10.23
CA GLN A 82 -9.20 -2.19 8.93
C GLN A 82 -9.53 -1.16 7.82
N GLN A 83 -10.49 -0.26 8.05
CA GLN A 83 -10.83 0.77 7.06
C GLN A 83 -9.71 1.79 6.85
N LYS A 84 -8.91 2.12 7.87
CA LYS A 84 -7.70 2.91 7.71
C LYS A 84 -6.69 2.22 6.80
N ALA A 85 -6.44 0.91 7.00
CA ALA A 85 -5.57 0.13 6.14
C ALA A 85 -6.12 0.09 4.70
N ILE A 86 -7.40 -0.23 4.51
CA ILE A 86 -8.05 -0.27 3.20
C ILE A 86 -7.98 1.09 2.49
N THR A 87 -8.25 2.18 3.22
CA THR A 87 -8.15 3.54 2.67
C THR A 87 -6.73 3.83 2.18
N ALA A 88 -5.70 3.55 3.00
CA ALA A 88 -4.31 3.79 2.63
C ALA A 88 -3.81 2.85 1.52
N ALA A 89 -4.43 1.67 1.34
CA ALA A 89 -4.13 0.78 0.23
C ALA A 89 -4.76 1.24 -1.09
N ASN A 90 -6.00 1.72 -1.05
CA ASN A 90 -6.73 2.21 -2.23
C ASN A 90 -6.22 3.57 -2.72
N PHE A 91 -5.86 4.45 -1.79
CA PHE A 91 -5.27 5.75 -2.07
C PHE A 91 -3.84 5.70 -1.51
N PRO A 92 -2.77 5.69 -2.33
CA PRO A 92 -1.40 5.46 -1.85
C PRO A 92 -0.85 6.64 -1.02
N PHE A 93 -1.65 7.08 -0.05
CA PHE A 93 -1.38 8.20 0.86
C PHE A 93 -1.76 7.83 2.30
N PRO A 94 -1.11 8.46 3.29
CA PRO A 94 -1.57 8.42 4.68
C PRO A 94 -3.02 8.88 4.81
N THR A 95 -3.82 8.23 5.66
CA THR A 95 -5.22 8.65 5.89
C THR A 95 -5.34 10.05 6.46
N ARG A 96 -4.30 10.58 7.10
CA ARG A 96 -4.19 12.01 7.47
C ARG A 96 -4.29 12.91 6.25
N PHE A 97 -3.57 12.59 5.18
CA PHE A 97 -3.61 13.38 3.94
C PHE A 97 -5.00 13.33 3.29
N ILE A 98 -5.68 12.17 3.34
CA ILE A 98 -7.07 12.07 2.87
C ILE A 98 -7.99 13.01 3.66
N GLY A 99 -7.74 13.17 4.97
CA GLY A 99 -8.44 14.15 5.81
C GLY A 99 -8.14 15.60 5.42
N GLU A 100 -6.89 15.92 5.11
CA GLU A 100 -6.49 17.25 4.62
C GLU A 100 -7.16 17.57 3.26
N LEU A 101 -7.26 16.59 2.36
CA LEU A 101 -8.00 16.74 1.11
C LEU A 101 -9.50 16.98 1.32
N ALA A 102 -10.08 16.31 2.32
CA ALA A 102 -11.51 16.44 2.61
C ALA A 102 -11.86 17.77 3.30
N PHE A 103 -11.13 18.11 4.35
CA PHE A 103 -11.50 19.17 5.29
C PHE A 103 -10.58 20.39 5.25
N GLY A 104 -9.44 20.26 4.56
CA GLY A 104 -8.45 21.32 4.49
C GLY A 104 -7.41 21.26 5.58
N LYS A 105 -6.51 22.23 5.56
CA LYS A 105 -5.38 22.37 6.48
C LYS A 105 -5.03 23.84 6.70
N GLU A 106 -4.67 24.19 7.93
CA GLU A 106 -4.17 25.54 8.27
C GLU A 106 -5.11 26.68 7.85
N GLY A 107 -6.42 26.47 8.04
CA GLY A 107 -7.46 27.46 7.67
C GLY A 107 -7.84 27.51 6.18
N LYS A 108 -7.23 26.68 5.35
CA LYS A 108 -7.63 26.50 3.93
C LYS A 108 -8.68 25.39 3.84
N PRO A 109 -9.73 25.56 3.00
CA PRO A 109 -10.71 24.50 2.75
C PRO A 109 -10.07 23.29 2.05
N GLY A 110 -10.70 22.11 2.19
CA GLY A 110 -10.26 20.92 1.46
C GLY A 110 -10.57 21.01 -0.03
N ASP A 111 -9.66 20.47 -0.84
CA ASP A 111 -9.82 20.47 -2.30
C ASP A 111 -10.85 19.44 -2.80
N VAL A 112 -11.08 18.37 -2.01
CA VAL A 112 -11.96 17.26 -2.38
C VAL A 112 -12.89 16.87 -1.21
N PRO A 113 -13.81 17.77 -0.78
CA PRO A 113 -14.64 17.52 0.40
C PRO A 113 -15.57 16.29 0.23
N GLY A 114 -15.94 15.95 -1.00
CA GLY A 114 -16.76 14.78 -1.30
C GLY A 114 -16.12 13.44 -0.97
N ILE A 115 -14.79 13.35 -0.81
CA ILE A 115 -14.11 12.10 -0.47
C ILE A 115 -14.54 11.56 0.90
N ALA A 116 -14.93 12.45 1.83
CA ALA A 116 -15.43 12.05 3.14
C ALA A 116 -16.79 11.32 3.08
N ASN A 117 -17.51 11.43 1.96
CA ASN A 117 -18.80 10.77 1.76
C ASN A 117 -18.66 9.40 1.03
N VAL A 118 -17.46 9.02 0.64
CA VAL A 118 -17.22 7.71 0.01
C VAL A 118 -17.28 6.62 1.09
N PRO A 119 -18.17 5.62 0.95
CA PRO A 119 -18.32 4.57 1.97
C PRO A 119 -16.99 3.84 2.27
N GLY A 120 -16.66 3.75 3.55
CA GLY A 120 -15.45 3.05 4.01
C GLY A 120 -14.16 3.87 3.95
N VAL A 121 -14.17 5.06 3.38
CA VAL A 121 -13.00 5.95 3.41
C VAL A 121 -12.85 6.59 4.78
N ILE A 122 -11.66 6.45 5.36
CA ILE A 122 -11.29 7.08 6.64
C ILE A 122 -10.45 8.32 6.37
N THR A 123 -10.85 9.44 6.96
CA THR A 123 -10.27 10.78 6.77
C THR A 123 -9.48 11.28 7.98
N PHE A 124 -9.03 10.38 8.85
CA PHE A 124 -8.18 10.74 10.00
C PHE A 124 -7.04 9.75 10.17
N ALA A 125 -5.96 10.23 10.80
CA ALA A 125 -4.66 9.56 10.82
C ALA A 125 -4.68 8.15 11.44
N GLY A 126 -3.70 7.33 11.05
CA GLY A 126 -3.47 5.97 11.53
C GLY A 126 -3.47 4.91 10.42
N GLY A 127 -3.76 5.26 9.17
CA GLY A 127 -3.53 4.41 8.00
C GLY A 127 -2.33 4.89 7.21
N LEU A 128 -1.39 3.98 6.90
CA LEU A 128 -0.18 4.28 6.15
C LEU A 128 0.04 3.25 5.04
N PRO A 129 0.37 3.67 3.80
CA PRO A 129 0.73 2.75 2.74
C PRO A 129 2.07 2.06 3.04
N ILE A 130 2.21 0.80 2.64
CA ILE A 130 3.45 0.02 2.71
C ILE A 130 4.12 0.12 1.35
N MET A 131 5.23 0.84 1.29
CA MET A 131 5.99 1.11 0.07
C MET A 131 7.33 0.39 0.11
N THR A 132 7.75 -0.22 -1.00
CA THR A 132 9.11 -0.74 -1.16
C THR A 132 10.10 0.36 -1.52
N GLY A 133 11.40 0.09 -1.42
CA GLY A 133 12.46 1.01 -1.87
C GLY A 133 12.35 1.39 -3.36
N SER A 134 11.79 0.51 -4.19
CA SER A 134 11.45 0.79 -5.60
C SER A 134 10.19 1.64 -5.78
N LYS A 135 9.57 2.11 -4.68
CA LYS A 135 8.30 2.85 -4.66
C LYS A 135 7.07 2.06 -5.15
N ALA A 136 7.15 0.74 -5.16
CA ALA A 136 5.98 -0.09 -5.38
C ALA A 136 5.17 -0.20 -4.07
N GLN A 137 3.87 0.02 -4.15
CA GLN A 137 2.97 -0.23 -3.02
C GLN A 137 2.63 -1.72 -2.96
N ILE A 138 2.85 -2.33 -1.80
CA ILE A 138 2.56 -3.76 -1.55
C ILE A 138 1.41 -3.98 -0.58
N GLY A 139 0.87 -2.92 0.01
CA GLY A 139 -0.23 -2.97 0.97
C GLY A 139 -0.34 -1.72 1.81
N ALA A 140 -0.96 -1.85 2.97
CA ALA A 140 -1.06 -0.78 3.96
C ALA A 140 -1.24 -1.34 5.38
N ILE A 141 -0.82 -0.57 6.37
CA ILE A 141 -1.10 -0.79 7.79
C ILE A 141 -2.12 0.24 8.28
N GLY A 142 -3.08 -0.20 9.09
CA GLY A 142 -4.08 0.66 9.73
C GLY A 142 -4.15 0.38 11.22
N VAL A 143 -4.09 1.42 12.03
CA VAL A 143 -4.09 1.35 13.48
C VAL A 143 -5.21 2.21 14.04
N SER A 144 -5.86 1.73 15.09
CA SER A 144 -6.91 2.45 15.80
C SER A 144 -7.05 1.98 17.24
N GLY A 145 -7.25 2.92 18.16
CA GLY A 145 -7.42 2.62 19.59
C GLY A 145 -7.01 3.77 20.49
N GLY A 146 -6.18 4.67 20.00
CA GLY A 146 -5.76 5.90 20.68
C GLY A 146 -6.34 7.15 20.03
N THR A 147 -5.63 8.28 20.20
CA THR A 147 -5.86 9.46 19.37
C THR A 147 -5.37 9.21 17.94
N ALA A 148 -5.82 10.00 16.98
CA ALA A 148 -5.40 9.85 15.58
C ALA A 148 -3.85 9.95 15.43
N ASP A 149 -3.19 10.79 16.24
CA ASP A 149 -1.74 10.91 16.22
C ASP A 149 -1.05 9.68 16.81
N GLN A 150 -1.56 9.13 17.92
CA GLN A 150 -1.06 7.88 18.51
C GLN A 150 -1.22 6.69 17.58
N ASP A 151 -2.36 6.60 16.90
CA ASP A 151 -2.64 5.57 15.89
C ASP A 151 -1.59 5.62 14.76
N GLU A 152 -1.31 6.82 14.23
CA GLU A 152 -0.32 7.01 13.17
C GLU A 152 1.11 6.75 13.67
N GLU A 153 1.46 7.17 14.88
CA GLU A 153 2.76 6.91 15.48
C GLU A 153 3.01 5.40 15.63
N CYS A 154 2.00 4.66 16.10
CA CYS A 154 2.07 3.19 16.18
C CYS A 154 2.23 2.55 14.79
N ALA A 155 1.48 3.03 13.78
CA ALA A 155 1.62 2.56 12.41
C ALA A 155 3.04 2.82 11.86
N LYS A 156 3.63 3.99 12.12
CA LYS A 156 5.02 4.32 11.77
C LYS A 156 6.02 3.37 12.42
N ALA A 157 5.88 3.09 13.71
CA ALA A 157 6.75 2.13 14.41
C ALA A 157 6.66 0.73 13.79
N GLY A 158 5.48 0.34 13.30
CA GLY A 158 5.32 -0.90 12.54
C GLY A 158 6.11 -0.89 11.23
N LEU A 159 6.03 0.17 10.44
CA LEU A 159 6.80 0.30 9.19
C LEU A 159 8.31 0.34 9.46
N GLU A 160 8.75 1.05 10.49
CA GLU A 160 10.15 1.14 10.89
C GLU A 160 10.73 -0.22 11.27
N ALA A 161 9.97 -1.05 12.01
CA ALA A 161 10.39 -2.41 12.36
C ALA A 161 10.65 -3.30 11.14
N ALA A 162 10.04 -3.00 10.00
CA ALA A 162 10.16 -3.74 8.75
C ALA A 162 11.02 -3.02 7.69
N ALA A 163 11.63 -1.88 8.01
CA ALA A 163 12.29 -1.01 7.03
C ALA A 163 13.39 -1.71 6.20
N ASP A 164 14.13 -2.67 6.80
CA ASP A 164 15.18 -3.40 6.10
C ASP A 164 14.63 -4.39 5.05
N ASP A 165 13.44 -4.93 5.29
CA ASP A 165 12.77 -5.86 4.37
C ASP A 165 12.05 -5.13 3.22
N LEU A 166 11.89 -3.83 3.32
CA LEU A 166 11.22 -2.99 2.32
C LEU A 166 12.19 -2.33 1.31
N LYS A 167 13.50 -2.56 1.45
CA LYS A 167 14.55 -1.97 0.58
C LYS A 167 14.57 -2.55 -0.83
#